data_67441f870dca49422da9140a0a849864
#
_entry.id   67441f870dca49422da9140a0a849864
#
_cell.length_a   1.000
_cell.length_b   1.000
_cell.length_c   1.000
_cell.angle_alpha   90.00
_cell.angle_beta   90.00
_cell.angle_gamma   90.00
#
_symmetry.space_group_name_H-M   'P 1'
#
loop_
_entity.id
_entity.type
_entity.pdbx_description
1 polymer ?
#
loop_
_entity_poly.entity_id
_entity_poly.type
_entity_poly.pdbx_seq_one_letter_code
_entity_poly.pdbx_strand_id
1 'polypeptide(L)'
;MKIEYINLKESKYEIPTKVFLPNSKIEKVIIACHGFGGDKESSTITDLAKEMILKNIAVVSFDFPAHGESKLDGKELTIENCIDNINTVYRYSKKFNAPISLFATSFGAYINLINIVRNNNEFQEIVLRSPAIEMAKILKEVLLKESFSKYKENGHTILGFERKMKIPYSFYEELLNNNINKIYDNTEIPKIYIVQGNKDEIAMIEDTIKFVENHKNQIELNIIDNGDHRMKSPELRQKVMSYANGIYK
;
A
#
# COMPACT_ATOMS: atom_id res chain seq x y z
N MET A 1 -6.62 11.78 -20.75
CA MET A 1 -6.19 10.62 -19.93
C MET A 1 -6.44 9.35 -20.73
N LYS A 2 -5.41 8.54 -20.90
CA LYS A 2 -5.51 7.18 -21.47
C LYS A 2 -5.38 6.18 -20.32
N ILE A 3 -6.17 5.11 -20.33
CA ILE A 3 -6.08 4.02 -19.36
C ILE A 3 -5.73 2.74 -20.12
N GLU A 4 -4.73 2.02 -19.61
CA GLU A 4 -4.32 0.72 -20.13
C GLU A 4 -4.46 -0.34 -19.04
N TYR A 5 -4.98 -1.51 -19.43
CA TYR A 5 -5.04 -2.70 -18.60
C TYR A 5 -4.06 -3.72 -19.19
N ILE A 6 -3.12 -4.15 -18.37
CA ILE A 6 -2.06 -5.07 -18.80
C ILE A 6 -1.81 -6.11 -17.72
N ASN A 7 -1.23 -7.24 -18.10
CA ASN A 7 -0.71 -8.23 -17.16
C ASN A 7 0.81 -8.22 -17.25
N LEU A 8 1.45 -7.82 -16.15
CA LEU A 8 2.92 -7.91 -16.05
C LEU A 8 3.30 -9.34 -15.68
N LYS A 9 4.36 -9.85 -16.31
CA LYS A 9 4.84 -11.20 -16.01
C LYS A 9 5.81 -11.15 -14.83
N GLU A 10 5.48 -11.89 -13.78
CA GLU A 10 6.44 -12.37 -12.80
C GLU A 10 6.83 -13.82 -13.16
N SER A 11 7.86 -14.37 -12.53
CA SER A 11 8.46 -15.66 -12.93
C SER A 11 7.44 -16.80 -13.10
N LYS A 12 6.39 -16.86 -12.29
CA LYS A 12 5.41 -17.95 -12.25
C LYS A 12 3.95 -17.52 -12.45
N TYR A 13 3.66 -16.21 -12.47
CA TYR A 13 2.30 -15.70 -12.56
C TYR A 13 2.26 -14.32 -13.22
N GLU A 14 1.06 -13.84 -13.46
CA GLU A 14 0.80 -12.53 -14.03
C GLU A 14 0.23 -11.59 -12.96
N ILE A 15 0.62 -10.32 -13.02
CA ILE A 15 0.18 -9.26 -12.12
C ILE A 15 -0.79 -8.36 -12.89
N PRO A 16 -2.10 -8.42 -12.61
CA PRO A 16 -3.07 -7.52 -13.21
C PRO A 16 -2.73 -6.07 -12.83
N THR A 17 -2.52 -5.25 -13.85
CA THR A 17 -1.99 -3.89 -13.69
C THR A 17 -2.83 -2.90 -14.48
N LYS A 18 -3.11 -1.75 -13.90
CA LYS A 18 -3.80 -0.62 -14.52
C LYS A 18 -2.86 0.57 -14.60
N VAL A 19 -2.75 1.16 -15.77
CA VAL A 19 -1.85 2.29 -16.02
C VAL A 19 -2.67 3.49 -16.47
N PHE A 20 -2.57 4.57 -15.73
CA PHE A 20 -3.15 5.86 -16.08
C PHE A 20 -2.06 6.73 -16.72
N LEU A 21 -2.30 7.17 -17.94
CA LEU A 21 -1.33 7.91 -18.74
C LEU A 21 -1.83 9.32 -19.07
N PRO A 22 -0.99 10.35 -18.91
CA PRO A 22 -1.29 11.66 -19.44
C PRO A 22 -1.26 11.65 -21.00
N ASN A 23 -1.83 12.68 -21.61
CA ASN A 23 -1.78 12.83 -23.08
C ASN A 23 -0.48 13.47 -23.59
N SER A 24 0.36 13.91 -22.67
CA SER A 24 1.65 14.59 -22.90
C SER A 24 2.82 13.73 -22.43
N LYS A 25 4.04 14.26 -22.55
CA LYS A 25 5.24 13.62 -22.03
C LYS A 25 5.09 13.35 -20.53
N ILE A 26 5.47 12.15 -20.10
CA ILE A 26 5.44 11.75 -18.69
C ILE A 26 6.63 12.40 -17.98
N GLU A 27 6.36 13.21 -16.94
CA GLU A 27 7.37 13.87 -16.13
C GLU A 27 7.74 13.05 -14.88
N LYS A 28 6.83 12.21 -14.39
CA LYS A 28 6.99 11.35 -13.22
C LYS A 28 6.06 10.14 -13.31
N VAL A 29 6.40 9.06 -12.61
CA VAL A 29 5.54 7.88 -12.44
C VAL A 29 5.27 7.67 -10.96
N ILE A 30 4.02 7.45 -10.57
CA ILE A 30 3.67 7.00 -9.23
C ILE A 30 3.23 5.54 -9.29
N ILE A 31 3.90 4.68 -8.52
CA ILE A 31 3.41 3.34 -8.25
C ILE A 31 2.41 3.44 -7.11
N ALA A 32 1.18 2.95 -7.34
CA ALA A 32 0.09 3.06 -6.38
C ALA A 32 -0.35 1.68 -5.87
N CYS A 33 -0.22 1.46 -4.55
CA CYS A 33 -0.49 0.18 -3.90
C CYS A 33 -1.76 0.26 -3.03
N HIS A 34 -2.69 -0.65 -3.25
CA HIS A 34 -3.94 -0.75 -2.49
C HIS A 34 -3.76 -1.40 -1.10
N GLY A 35 -4.78 -1.28 -0.24
CA GLY A 35 -4.84 -1.92 1.07
C GLY A 35 -5.37 -3.35 1.03
N PHE A 36 -5.36 -4.03 2.19
CA PHE A 36 -5.87 -5.40 2.33
C PHE A 36 -7.34 -5.50 1.93
N GLY A 37 -7.66 -6.49 1.10
CA GLY A 37 -9.01 -6.71 0.54
C GLY A 37 -9.41 -5.70 -0.54
N GLY A 38 -8.52 -4.75 -0.92
CA GLY A 38 -8.72 -3.84 -2.04
C GLY A 38 -8.17 -4.40 -3.36
N ASP A 39 -8.08 -3.53 -4.37
CA ASP A 39 -7.59 -3.86 -5.69
C ASP A 39 -7.05 -2.60 -6.42
N LYS A 40 -6.57 -2.77 -7.66
CA LYS A 40 -6.08 -1.71 -8.53
C LYS A 40 -7.13 -0.67 -8.94
N GLU A 41 -8.43 -0.98 -8.76
CA GLU A 41 -9.57 -0.09 -9.04
C GLU A 41 -9.94 0.81 -7.85
N SER A 42 -9.23 0.71 -6.73
CA SER A 42 -9.48 1.49 -5.51
C SER A 42 -9.81 2.95 -5.81
N SER A 43 -10.89 3.46 -5.22
CA SER A 43 -11.31 4.85 -5.39
C SER A 43 -10.21 5.85 -5.00
N THR A 44 -9.45 5.57 -3.95
CA THR A 44 -8.30 6.40 -3.54
C THR A 44 -7.24 6.49 -4.64
N ILE A 45 -6.92 5.36 -5.30
CA ILE A 45 -5.94 5.32 -6.39
C ILE A 45 -6.50 6.04 -7.63
N THR A 46 -7.78 5.83 -7.92
CA THR A 46 -8.45 6.50 -9.04
C THR A 46 -8.51 8.03 -8.84
N ASP A 47 -8.78 8.50 -7.64
CA ASP A 47 -8.79 9.92 -7.31
C ASP A 47 -7.37 10.52 -7.39
N LEU A 48 -6.36 9.81 -6.87
CA LEU A 48 -4.95 10.18 -7.05
C LEU A 48 -4.60 10.32 -8.54
N ALA A 49 -4.95 9.32 -9.36
CA ALA A 49 -4.63 9.32 -10.77
C ALA A 49 -5.26 10.51 -11.51
N LYS A 50 -6.50 10.90 -11.20
CA LYS A 50 -7.16 12.07 -11.78
C LYS A 50 -6.39 13.37 -11.51
N GLU A 51 -5.88 13.55 -10.28
CA GLU A 51 -5.10 14.73 -9.90
C GLU A 51 -3.70 14.70 -10.58
N MET A 52 -3.03 13.56 -10.54
CA MET A 52 -1.66 13.43 -11.02
C MET A 52 -1.54 13.58 -12.54
N ILE A 53 -2.52 13.09 -13.29
CA ILE A 53 -2.56 13.21 -14.75
C ILE A 53 -2.53 14.69 -15.21
N LEU A 54 -3.13 15.59 -14.45
CA LEU A 54 -3.11 17.03 -14.74
C LEU A 54 -1.72 17.65 -14.64
N LYS A 55 -0.81 16.96 -13.95
CA LYS A 55 0.63 17.33 -13.80
C LYS A 55 1.55 16.52 -14.71
N ASN A 56 1.02 15.82 -15.69
CA ASN A 56 1.80 14.91 -16.55
C ASN A 56 2.47 13.74 -15.79
N ILE A 57 1.90 13.35 -14.67
CA ILE A 57 2.36 12.22 -13.86
C ILE A 57 1.53 10.99 -14.19
N ALA A 58 2.19 9.92 -14.61
CA ALA A 58 1.54 8.62 -14.81
C ALA A 58 1.32 7.91 -13.47
N VAL A 59 0.24 7.13 -13.36
CA VAL A 59 0.00 6.28 -12.18
C VAL A 59 -0.12 4.83 -12.62
N VAL A 60 0.64 3.96 -11.96
CA VAL A 60 0.64 2.51 -12.18
C VAL A 60 0.12 1.82 -10.94
N SER A 61 -1.06 1.24 -11.01
CA SER A 61 -1.66 0.44 -9.94
C SER A 61 -1.74 -1.03 -10.34
N PHE A 62 -1.74 -1.94 -9.38
CA PHE A 62 -1.72 -3.38 -9.63
C PHE A 62 -2.43 -4.13 -8.50
N ASP A 63 -2.81 -5.39 -8.77
CA ASP A 63 -3.39 -6.27 -7.76
C ASP A 63 -2.31 -7.07 -7.06
N PHE A 64 -2.26 -7.01 -5.73
CA PHE A 64 -1.45 -7.90 -4.91
C PHE A 64 -1.89 -9.37 -5.07
N PRO A 65 -1.04 -10.37 -4.70
CA PRO A 65 -1.43 -11.77 -4.67
C PRO A 65 -2.76 -11.98 -3.95
N ALA A 66 -3.62 -12.82 -4.51
CA ALA A 66 -4.95 -13.14 -4.01
C ALA A 66 -5.98 -11.98 -4.01
N HIS A 67 -5.60 -10.76 -4.40
CA HIS A 67 -6.49 -9.60 -4.47
C HIS A 67 -6.97 -9.33 -5.91
N GLY A 68 -8.07 -8.59 -6.03
CA GLY A 68 -8.61 -8.14 -7.32
C GLY A 68 -8.73 -9.27 -8.34
N GLU A 69 -8.12 -9.09 -9.52
CA GLU A 69 -8.09 -10.05 -10.63
C GLU A 69 -6.87 -10.99 -10.61
N SER A 70 -6.03 -10.93 -9.56
CA SER A 70 -4.91 -11.87 -9.40
C SER A 70 -5.40 -13.31 -9.46
N LYS A 71 -4.75 -14.17 -10.23
CA LYS A 71 -5.09 -15.60 -10.33
C LYS A 71 -4.53 -16.43 -9.17
N LEU A 72 -3.74 -15.81 -8.30
CA LEU A 72 -3.18 -16.47 -7.12
C LEU A 72 -4.24 -16.66 -6.04
N ASP A 73 -4.13 -17.76 -5.28
CA ASP A 73 -4.98 -18.06 -4.12
C ASP A 73 -4.44 -17.40 -2.85
N GLY A 74 -5.23 -17.44 -1.78
CA GLY A 74 -4.82 -16.86 -0.49
C GLY A 74 -3.57 -17.50 0.13
N LYS A 75 -3.21 -18.73 -0.26
CA LYS A 75 -1.95 -19.36 0.16
C LYS A 75 -0.71 -18.72 -0.45
N GLU A 76 -0.85 -18.06 -1.61
CA GLU A 76 0.21 -17.29 -2.25
C GLU A 76 0.26 -15.83 -1.77
N LEU A 77 -0.64 -15.42 -0.88
CA LEU A 77 -0.55 -14.13 -0.20
C LEU A 77 0.56 -14.21 0.86
N THR A 78 1.78 -14.00 0.43
CA THR A 78 2.98 -13.92 1.26
C THR A 78 3.60 -12.53 1.15
N ILE A 79 4.38 -12.13 2.15
CA ILE A 79 5.11 -10.85 2.10
C ILE A 79 6.07 -10.84 0.91
N GLU A 80 6.75 -11.95 0.67
CA GLU A 80 7.70 -12.07 -0.44
C GLU A 80 7.02 -11.89 -1.81
N ASN A 81 5.91 -12.60 -2.08
CA ASN A 81 5.17 -12.42 -3.33
C ASN A 81 4.61 -10.99 -3.49
N CYS A 82 4.22 -10.34 -2.40
CA CYS A 82 3.80 -8.93 -2.45
C CYS A 82 4.97 -8.01 -2.83
N ILE A 83 6.16 -8.24 -2.30
CA ILE A 83 7.39 -7.50 -2.63
C ILE A 83 7.80 -7.76 -4.08
N ASP A 84 7.73 -8.99 -4.55
CA ASP A 84 8.01 -9.35 -5.95
C ASP A 84 7.08 -8.61 -6.92
N ASN A 85 5.79 -8.47 -6.57
CA ASN A 85 4.86 -7.68 -7.37
C ASN A 85 5.31 -6.20 -7.45
N ILE A 86 5.66 -5.59 -6.32
CA ILE A 86 6.16 -4.21 -6.27
C ILE A 86 7.41 -4.06 -7.15
N ASN A 87 8.38 -4.97 -7.02
CA ASN A 87 9.63 -4.94 -7.76
C ASN A 87 9.41 -5.11 -9.27
N THR A 88 8.46 -5.96 -9.67
CA THR A 88 8.09 -6.15 -11.07
C THR A 88 7.42 -4.90 -11.65
N VAL A 89 6.52 -4.27 -10.91
CA VAL A 89 5.89 -3.01 -11.31
C VAL A 89 6.92 -1.87 -11.35
N TYR A 90 7.87 -1.85 -10.42
CA TYR A 90 8.97 -0.88 -10.41
C TYR A 90 9.86 -1.03 -11.66
N ARG A 91 10.27 -2.26 -12.01
CA ARG A 91 11.02 -2.55 -13.26
C ARG A 91 10.25 -2.10 -14.50
N TYR A 92 8.95 -2.41 -14.56
CA TYR A 92 8.09 -1.94 -15.66
C TYR A 92 8.02 -0.42 -15.73
N SER A 93 7.93 0.27 -14.61
CA SER A 93 7.81 1.73 -14.54
C SER A 93 9.06 2.44 -15.05
N LYS A 94 10.23 1.82 -14.99
CA LYS A 94 11.49 2.35 -15.55
C LYS A 94 11.43 2.62 -17.07
N LYS A 95 10.55 1.92 -17.81
CA LYS A 95 10.37 2.14 -19.26
C LYS A 95 9.92 3.56 -19.63
N PHE A 96 9.32 4.28 -18.69
CA PHE A 96 8.86 5.65 -18.92
C PHE A 96 9.98 6.69 -18.88
N ASN A 97 11.21 6.31 -18.50
CA ASN A 97 12.39 7.18 -18.38
C ASN A 97 12.10 8.46 -17.57
N ALA A 98 11.34 8.33 -16.50
CA ALA A 98 10.94 9.39 -15.59
C ALA A 98 11.18 8.96 -14.14
N PRO A 99 11.36 9.90 -13.20
CA PRO A 99 11.46 9.59 -11.77
C PRO A 99 10.27 8.78 -11.29
N ILE A 100 10.52 7.84 -10.37
CA ILE A 100 9.48 6.97 -9.83
C ILE A 100 9.22 7.34 -8.37
N SER A 101 7.96 7.55 -8.02
CA SER A 101 7.49 7.80 -6.65
C SER A 101 6.50 6.73 -6.22
N LEU A 102 6.18 6.69 -4.94
CA LEU A 102 5.32 5.70 -4.34
C LEU A 102 4.13 6.35 -3.65
N PHE A 103 2.93 5.82 -3.88
CA PHE A 103 1.75 6.04 -3.06
C PHE A 103 1.22 4.69 -2.58
N ALA A 104 1.10 4.50 -1.28
CA ALA A 104 0.62 3.21 -0.76
C ALA A 104 -0.37 3.39 0.39
N THR A 105 -1.35 2.49 0.48
CA THR A 105 -2.40 2.58 1.50
C THR A 105 -2.41 1.35 2.40
N SER A 106 -2.57 1.55 3.71
CA SER A 106 -2.83 0.51 4.70
C SER A 106 -1.86 -0.68 4.59
N PHE A 107 -2.33 -1.86 4.22
CA PHE A 107 -1.51 -3.06 3.96
C PHE A 107 -0.45 -2.82 2.88
N GLY A 108 -0.80 -2.15 1.78
CA GLY A 108 0.18 -1.81 0.75
C GLY A 108 1.30 -0.92 1.29
N ALA A 109 0.99 -0.01 2.23
CA ALA A 109 1.99 0.78 2.93
C ALA A 109 2.90 -0.09 3.82
N TYR A 110 2.32 -1.03 4.57
CA TYR A 110 3.08 -2.01 5.37
C TYR A 110 4.06 -2.82 4.51
N ILE A 111 3.62 -3.37 3.38
CA ILE A 111 4.49 -4.12 2.47
C ILE A 111 5.62 -3.22 1.92
N ASN A 112 5.29 -1.97 1.56
CA ASN A 112 6.32 -1.06 1.04
C ASN A 112 7.31 -0.61 2.12
N LEU A 113 6.90 -0.46 3.37
CA LEU A 113 7.84 -0.22 4.48
C LEU A 113 8.86 -1.35 4.59
N ILE A 114 8.45 -2.62 4.44
CA ILE A 114 9.39 -3.76 4.41
C ILE A 114 10.26 -3.69 3.15
N ASN A 115 9.66 -3.43 1.99
CA ASN A 115 10.35 -3.40 0.71
C ASN A 115 11.45 -2.32 0.67
N ILE A 116 11.19 -1.12 1.22
CA ILE A 116 12.15 0.00 1.28
C ILE A 116 13.44 -0.42 2.01
N VAL A 117 13.33 -1.18 3.09
CA VAL A 117 14.50 -1.63 3.85
C VAL A 117 15.22 -2.81 3.18
N ARG A 118 14.48 -3.71 2.52
CA ARG A 118 15.05 -4.92 1.91
C ARG A 118 15.63 -4.70 0.52
N ASN A 119 15.09 -3.75 -0.23
CA ASN A 119 15.41 -3.52 -1.63
C ASN A 119 15.74 -2.05 -1.86
N ASN A 120 16.74 -1.80 -2.69
CA ASN A 120 17.17 -0.44 -3.06
C ASN A 120 16.31 0.15 -4.19
N ASN A 121 14.98 0.15 -4.03
CA ASN A 121 14.10 0.86 -4.95
C ASN A 121 14.23 2.37 -4.68
N GLU A 122 14.78 3.09 -5.64
CA GLU A 122 14.97 4.54 -5.55
C GLU A 122 13.65 5.27 -5.84
N PHE A 123 12.81 5.43 -4.82
CA PHE A 123 11.63 6.28 -4.90
C PHE A 123 12.01 7.73 -4.60
N GLN A 124 11.57 8.65 -5.47
CA GLN A 124 11.83 10.08 -5.28
C GLN A 124 11.00 10.66 -4.13
N GLU A 125 9.72 10.35 -4.09
CA GLU A 125 8.83 10.68 -2.97
C GLU A 125 8.03 9.45 -2.57
N ILE A 126 7.81 9.31 -1.27
CA ILE A 126 7.04 8.20 -0.68
C ILE A 126 5.90 8.79 0.15
N VAL A 127 4.67 8.56 -0.27
CA VAL A 127 3.47 8.97 0.47
C VAL A 127 2.70 7.72 0.91
N LEU A 128 2.48 7.59 2.21
CA LEU A 128 1.74 6.48 2.81
C LEU A 128 0.44 7.00 3.43
N ARG A 129 -0.68 6.41 3.08
CA ARG A 129 -1.97 6.73 3.67
C ARG A 129 -2.41 5.65 4.65
N SER A 130 -2.68 6.05 5.91
CA SER A 130 -3.16 5.15 6.97
C SER A 130 -2.35 3.84 7.03
N PRO A 131 -1.01 3.90 7.18
CA PRO A 131 -0.16 2.71 7.10
C PRO A 131 -0.48 1.72 8.22
N ALA A 132 -0.54 0.43 7.88
CA ALA A 132 -0.80 -0.65 8.85
C ALA A 132 0.51 -1.03 9.60
N ILE A 133 1.05 -0.11 10.40
CA ILE A 133 2.34 -0.32 11.11
C ILE A 133 2.33 -1.61 11.93
N GLU A 134 1.27 -1.87 12.68
CA GLU A 134 1.08 -3.06 13.49
C GLU A 134 0.17 -4.08 12.79
N MET A 135 0.51 -4.50 11.55
CA MET A 135 -0.37 -5.34 10.72
C MET A 135 -0.76 -6.66 11.39
N ALA A 136 0.14 -7.31 12.14
CA ALA A 136 -0.19 -8.52 12.89
C ALA A 136 -1.25 -8.27 13.96
N LYS A 137 -1.15 -7.15 14.71
CA LYS A 137 -2.15 -6.70 15.69
C LYS A 137 -3.48 -6.39 15.01
N ILE A 138 -3.46 -5.68 13.88
CA ILE A 138 -4.66 -5.36 13.09
C ILE A 138 -5.37 -6.65 12.65
N LEU A 139 -4.64 -7.62 12.10
CA LEU A 139 -5.22 -8.90 11.68
C LEU A 139 -5.87 -9.63 12.85
N LYS A 140 -5.18 -9.71 13.99
CA LYS A 140 -5.66 -10.44 15.17
C LYS A 140 -6.80 -9.73 15.89
N GLU A 141 -6.65 -8.44 16.19
CA GLU A 141 -7.50 -7.72 17.15
C GLU A 141 -8.60 -6.89 16.51
N VAL A 142 -8.48 -6.60 15.22
CA VAL A 142 -9.46 -5.82 14.47
C VAL A 142 -10.20 -6.70 13.46
N LEU A 143 -9.48 -7.32 12.52
CA LEU A 143 -10.11 -8.07 11.42
C LEU A 143 -10.66 -9.43 11.85
N LEU A 144 -10.02 -10.09 12.80
CA LEU A 144 -10.39 -11.44 13.29
C LEU A 144 -10.72 -11.47 14.79
N LYS A 145 -11.02 -10.34 15.40
CA LYS A 145 -11.23 -10.18 16.85
C LYS A 145 -11.96 -11.38 17.51
N GLU A 146 -13.08 -11.80 16.94
CA GLU A 146 -13.91 -12.88 17.50
C GLU A 146 -13.62 -14.26 16.90
N SER A 147 -12.85 -14.34 15.82
CA SER A 147 -12.58 -15.58 15.07
C SER A 147 -11.11 -15.99 15.07
N PHE A 148 -10.23 -15.26 15.74
CA PHE A 148 -8.80 -15.52 15.72
C PHE A 148 -8.42 -16.89 16.29
N SER A 149 -9.08 -17.35 17.38
CA SER A 149 -8.85 -18.69 17.93
C SER A 149 -9.16 -19.79 16.90
N LYS A 150 -10.29 -19.66 16.20
CA LYS A 150 -10.67 -20.56 15.11
C LYS A 150 -9.70 -20.52 13.93
N TYR A 151 -9.15 -19.32 13.62
CA TYR A 151 -8.13 -19.18 12.61
C TYR A 151 -6.89 -20.02 12.95
N LYS A 152 -6.43 -19.93 14.19
CA LYS A 152 -5.30 -20.72 14.69
C LYS A 152 -5.59 -22.22 14.69
N GLU A 153 -6.76 -22.64 15.20
CA GLU A 153 -7.16 -24.05 15.28
C GLU A 153 -7.32 -24.68 13.88
N ASN A 154 -7.96 -23.98 12.96
CA ASN A 154 -8.25 -24.49 11.60
C ASN A 154 -7.06 -24.35 10.65
N GLY A 155 -6.00 -23.62 11.03
CA GLY A 155 -4.86 -23.32 10.19
C GLY A 155 -5.15 -22.35 9.02
N HIS A 156 -6.40 -21.88 8.90
CA HIS A 156 -6.79 -20.90 7.87
C HIS A 156 -8.06 -20.15 8.27
N THR A 157 -8.30 -19.02 7.59
CA THR A 157 -9.54 -18.25 7.66
C THR A 157 -9.94 -17.71 6.28
N ILE A 158 -11.18 -17.21 6.16
CA ILE A 158 -11.65 -16.54 4.95
C ILE A 158 -11.81 -15.06 5.26
N LEU A 159 -11.06 -14.21 4.57
CA LEU A 159 -11.09 -12.76 4.67
C LEU A 159 -11.21 -12.10 3.30
N GLY A 160 -11.45 -10.79 3.31
CA GLY A 160 -11.57 -9.96 2.12
C GLY A 160 -12.97 -9.37 1.98
N PHE A 161 -13.07 -8.30 1.19
CA PHE A 161 -14.35 -7.59 0.98
C PHE A 161 -15.10 -8.18 -0.23
N GLU A 162 -14.80 -7.71 -1.43
CA GLU A 162 -15.43 -8.22 -2.66
C GLU A 162 -14.91 -9.61 -3.00
N ARG A 163 -13.60 -9.78 -3.01
CA ARG A 163 -12.97 -11.09 -3.19
C ARG A 163 -12.70 -11.75 -1.83
N LYS A 164 -13.20 -12.95 -1.63
CA LYS A 164 -12.90 -13.77 -0.45
C LYS A 164 -11.64 -14.59 -0.68
N MET A 165 -10.72 -14.50 0.26
CA MET A 165 -9.41 -15.15 0.22
C MET A 165 -9.31 -16.16 1.36
N LYS A 166 -8.92 -17.40 1.05
CA LYS A 166 -8.60 -18.41 2.06
C LYS A 166 -7.15 -18.21 2.50
N ILE A 167 -6.96 -17.53 3.63
CA ILE A 167 -5.65 -17.13 4.15
C ILE A 167 -5.14 -18.15 5.15
N PRO A 168 -3.95 -18.75 4.94
CA PRO A 168 -3.36 -19.69 5.88
C PRO A 168 -2.85 -19.00 7.14
N TYR A 169 -2.76 -19.70 8.26
CA TYR A 169 -2.25 -19.16 9.52
C TYR A 169 -0.76 -18.75 9.41
N SER A 170 -0.01 -19.40 8.53
CA SER A 170 1.38 -19.01 8.22
C SER A 170 1.53 -17.55 7.77
N PHE A 171 0.52 -16.97 7.13
CA PHE A 171 0.53 -15.53 6.80
C PHE A 171 0.58 -14.66 8.07
N TYR A 172 -0.17 -15.03 9.12
CA TYR A 172 -0.08 -14.33 10.40
C TYR A 172 1.31 -14.47 11.04
N GLU A 173 1.93 -15.65 10.92
CA GLU A 173 3.30 -15.88 11.40
C GLU A 173 4.32 -15.03 10.63
N GLU A 174 4.14 -14.87 9.32
CA GLU A 174 4.95 -13.95 8.51
C GLU A 174 4.81 -12.49 9.00
N LEU A 175 3.59 -12.04 9.33
CA LEU A 175 3.35 -10.69 9.85
C LEU A 175 4.06 -10.48 11.20
N LEU A 176 4.07 -11.47 12.10
CA LEU A 176 4.80 -11.42 13.37
C LEU A 176 6.32 -11.31 13.17
N ASN A 177 6.84 -12.03 12.19
CA ASN A 177 8.27 -12.04 11.86
C ASN A 177 8.72 -10.75 11.14
N ASN A 178 7.77 -9.98 10.59
CA ASN A 178 8.03 -8.76 9.86
C ASN A 178 7.43 -7.52 10.58
N ASN A 179 7.73 -7.39 11.86
CA ASN A 179 7.31 -6.23 12.66
C ASN A 179 8.07 -4.98 12.23
N ILE A 180 7.34 -3.94 11.79
CA ILE A 180 7.92 -2.71 11.25
C ILE A 180 8.81 -1.99 12.25
N ASN A 181 8.41 -1.90 13.53
CA ASN A 181 9.20 -1.22 14.54
C ASN A 181 10.58 -1.90 14.76
N LYS A 182 10.66 -3.23 14.61
CA LYS A 182 11.92 -3.97 14.70
C LYS A 182 12.77 -3.82 13.43
N ILE A 183 12.15 -3.82 12.25
CA ILE A 183 12.84 -3.69 10.97
C ILE A 183 13.48 -2.29 10.84
N TYR A 184 12.83 -1.26 11.38
CA TYR A 184 13.27 0.11 11.31
C TYR A 184 14.20 0.54 12.45
N ASP A 185 14.42 -0.31 13.45
CA ASP A 185 15.34 -0.01 14.54
C ASP A 185 16.78 0.15 14.00
N ASN A 186 17.35 1.34 14.23
CA ASN A 186 18.69 1.74 13.75
C ASN A 186 18.91 1.62 12.22
N THR A 187 17.86 1.68 11.41
CA THR A 187 17.94 1.62 9.95
C THR A 187 17.90 3.02 9.35
N GLU A 188 18.82 3.36 8.46
CA GLU A 188 18.74 4.56 7.65
C GLU A 188 17.66 4.39 6.59
N ILE A 189 16.73 5.35 6.51
CA ILE A 189 15.57 5.30 5.61
C ILE A 189 15.41 6.60 4.82
N PRO A 190 14.79 6.55 3.62
CA PRO A 190 14.48 7.75 2.87
C PRO A 190 13.41 8.59 3.58
N LYS A 191 13.21 9.83 3.12
CA LYS A 191 12.11 10.67 3.57
C LYS A 191 10.76 10.05 3.21
N ILE A 192 9.90 9.88 4.23
CA ILE A 192 8.56 9.31 4.09
C ILE A 192 7.53 10.33 4.58
N TYR A 193 6.45 10.49 3.83
CA TYR A 193 5.31 11.34 4.16
C TYR A 193 4.11 10.45 4.49
N ILE A 194 3.55 10.61 5.68
CA ILE A 194 2.37 9.87 6.11
C ILE A 194 1.18 10.82 6.21
N VAL A 195 0.03 10.38 5.72
CA VAL A 195 -1.27 11.05 5.93
C VAL A 195 -2.25 10.06 6.55
N GLN A 196 -2.82 10.42 7.70
CA GLN A 196 -3.72 9.53 8.43
C GLN A 196 -4.79 10.30 9.20
N GLY A 197 -5.97 9.70 9.33
CA GLY A 197 -7.05 10.25 10.14
C GLY A 197 -6.90 9.96 11.64
N ASN A 198 -7.32 10.90 12.49
CA ASN A 198 -7.32 10.71 13.94
C ASN A 198 -8.52 9.88 14.47
N LYS A 199 -9.38 9.40 13.57
CA LYS A 199 -10.49 8.48 13.87
C LYS A 199 -10.35 7.17 13.09
N ASP A 200 -9.11 6.82 12.75
CA ASP A 200 -8.78 5.57 12.05
C ASP A 200 -9.06 4.37 12.98
N GLU A 201 -10.12 3.63 12.68
CA GLU A 201 -10.61 2.51 13.48
C GLU A 201 -9.93 1.17 13.16
N ILE A 202 -9.04 1.15 12.17
CA ILE A 202 -8.31 -0.06 11.72
C ILE A 202 -6.83 0.04 12.07
N ALA A 203 -6.14 1.03 11.50
CA ALA A 203 -4.74 1.33 11.81
C ALA A 203 -4.72 2.48 12.83
N MET A 204 -4.64 2.13 14.10
CA MET A 204 -4.73 3.13 15.18
C MET A 204 -3.68 4.22 15.02
N ILE A 205 -4.09 5.49 15.10
CA ILE A 205 -3.18 6.63 14.93
C ILE A 205 -2.03 6.62 15.94
N GLU A 206 -2.25 6.09 17.13
CA GLU A 206 -1.26 6.00 18.20
C GLU A 206 -0.09 5.10 17.81
N ASP A 207 -0.35 3.99 17.08
CA ASP A 207 0.71 3.10 16.59
C ASP A 207 1.58 3.83 15.54
N THR A 208 0.96 4.66 14.70
CA THR A 208 1.67 5.48 13.71
C THR A 208 2.45 6.62 14.38
N ILE A 209 1.87 7.32 15.35
CA ILE A 209 2.56 8.40 16.10
C ILE A 209 3.82 7.83 16.76
N LYS A 210 3.70 6.68 17.44
CA LYS A 210 4.85 6.02 18.07
C LYS A 210 5.95 5.68 17.08
N PHE A 211 5.59 5.16 15.92
CA PHE A 211 6.53 4.85 14.84
C PHE A 211 7.25 6.11 14.34
N VAL A 212 6.50 7.18 14.09
CA VAL A 212 7.03 8.46 13.63
C VAL A 212 7.94 9.10 14.69
N GLU A 213 7.59 9.02 15.98
CA GLU A 213 8.40 9.56 17.07
C GLU A 213 9.81 8.98 17.12
N ASN A 214 9.98 7.72 16.73
CA ASN A 214 11.27 7.06 16.65
C ASN A 214 12.08 7.45 15.40
N HIS A 215 11.44 8.13 14.40
CA HIS A 215 12.03 8.44 13.09
C HIS A 215 11.75 9.89 12.65
N LYS A 216 11.70 10.84 13.59
CA LYS A 216 11.27 12.24 13.36
C LYS A 216 12.02 13.00 12.26
N ASN A 217 13.26 12.61 11.99
CA ASN A 217 14.05 13.28 10.96
C ASN A 217 13.72 12.81 9.53
N GLN A 218 13.19 11.60 9.39
CA GLN A 218 12.92 10.95 8.11
C GLN A 218 11.43 10.85 7.79
N ILE A 219 10.55 10.89 8.81
CA ILE A 219 9.12 10.68 8.61
C ILE A 219 8.33 11.92 9.03
N GLU A 220 7.49 12.40 8.12
CA GLU A 220 6.56 13.51 8.36
C GLU A 220 5.13 12.95 8.44
N LEU A 221 4.38 13.31 9.49
CA LEU A 221 3.00 12.89 9.69
C LEU A 221 2.04 14.07 9.56
N ASN A 222 1.10 13.97 8.63
CA ASN A 222 -0.04 14.87 8.52
C ASN A 222 -1.31 14.18 9.03
N ILE A 223 -1.92 14.75 10.07
CA ILE A 223 -3.13 14.21 10.69
C ILE A 223 -4.37 14.90 10.11
N ILE A 224 -5.34 14.11 9.64
CA ILE A 224 -6.63 14.59 9.16
C ILE A 224 -7.66 14.44 10.26
N ASP A 225 -8.18 15.56 10.75
CA ASP A 225 -9.23 15.58 11.76
C ASP A 225 -10.50 14.88 11.27
N ASN A 226 -11.05 14.03 12.16
CA ASN A 226 -12.20 13.17 11.90
C ASN A 226 -12.05 12.19 10.71
N GLY A 227 -10.82 11.98 10.24
CA GLY A 227 -10.54 10.99 9.20
C GLY A 227 -10.67 9.55 9.72
N ASP A 228 -11.53 8.75 9.09
CA ASP A 228 -11.60 7.30 9.28
C ASP A 228 -10.56 6.55 8.43
N HIS A 229 -10.38 5.26 8.64
CA HIS A 229 -9.42 4.44 7.89
C HIS A 229 -9.57 4.54 6.38
N ARG A 230 -10.79 4.60 5.89
CA ARG A 230 -11.11 4.58 4.45
C ARG A 230 -11.24 5.96 3.83
N MET A 231 -11.25 7.02 4.66
CA MET A 231 -11.55 8.39 4.20
C MET A 231 -12.87 8.41 3.40
N LYS A 232 -13.95 7.90 4.02
CA LYS A 232 -15.22 7.61 3.33
C LYS A 232 -15.86 8.84 2.69
N SER A 233 -15.78 10.01 3.35
CA SER A 233 -16.36 11.21 2.77
C SER A 233 -15.52 11.79 1.63
N PRO A 234 -16.15 12.41 0.61
CA PRO A 234 -15.41 13.10 -0.45
C PRO A 234 -14.46 14.18 0.06
N GLU A 235 -14.85 14.89 1.12
CA GLU A 235 -14.05 15.95 1.77
C GLU A 235 -12.77 15.36 2.36
N LEU A 236 -12.85 14.24 3.10
CA LEU A 236 -11.68 13.58 3.67
C LEU A 236 -10.73 13.07 2.58
N ARG A 237 -11.27 12.49 1.50
CA ARG A 237 -10.45 12.07 0.35
C ARG A 237 -9.75 13.26 -0.29
N GLN A 238 -10.45 14.39 -0.45
CA GLN A 238 -9.84 15.60 -1.01
C GLN A 238 -8.70 16.12 -0.14
N LYS A 239 -8.79 16.05 1.20
CA LYS A 239 -7.68 16.42 2.10
C LYS A 239 -6.46 15.53 1.87
N VAL A 240 -6.65 14.21 1.70
CA VAL A 240 -5.56 13.27 1.35
C VAL A 240 -4.94 13.65 -0.01
N MET A 241 -5.77 13.89 -1.02
CA MET A 241 -5.28 14.26 -2.35
C MET A 241 -4.53 15.59 -2.34
N SER A 242 -5.03 16.58 -1.61
CA SER A 242 -4.37 17.89 -1.47
C SER A 242 -3.00 17.75 -0.82
N TYR A 243 -2.87 16.92 0.21
CA TYR A 243 -1.57 16.62 0.83
C TYR A 243 -0.63 15.93 -0.15
N ALA A 244 -1.06 14.84 -0.79
CA ALA A 244 -0.26 14.12 -1.77
C ALA A 244 0.17 15.02 -2.94
N ASN A 245 -0.74 15.88 -3.39
CA ASN A 245 -0.51 16.83 -4.47
C ASN A 245 0.55 17.90 -4.12
N GLY A 246 0.68 18.24 -2.86
CA GLY A 246 1.75 19.11 -2.35
C GLY A 246 3.13 18.46 -2.34
N ILE A 247 3.19 17.13 -2.20
CA ILE A 247 4.43 16.34 -2.19
C ILE A 247 4.91 16.03 -3.62
N TYR A 248 4.02 15.50 -4.47
CA TYR A 248 4.33 15.17 -5.86
C TYR A 248 4.34 16.43 -6.74
N LYS A 249 5.51 17.08 -6.80
CA LYS A 249 5.74 18.29 -7.61
C LYS A 249 6.33 17.96 -8.96
#